data_fceb026533cd6e06be9551686bbfa6c7
#
_entry.id   fceb026533cd6e06be9551686bbfa6c7
#
_cell.length_a   1.000
_cell.length_b   1.000
_cell.length_c   1.000
_cell.angle_alpha   90.00
_cell.angle_beta   90.00
_cell.angle_gamma   90.00
#
_symmetry.space_group_name_H-M   'P 1'
#
loop_
_entity.id
_entity.type
_entity.pdbx_description
1 polymer ?
#
loop_
_entity_poly.entity_id
_entity_poly.type
_entity_poly.pdbx_seq_one_letter_code
_entity_poly.pdbx_strand_id
1 'polypeptide(L)'
;VWDHETVSTADTPGPRLVVGLANPGPDYEGTRHNIGWDVLLELASRALPMPASFSTHKRTNCEVAQTRVADQAVILARPRSYMNLSGGPVAAVAKYFSVAPTDVIVVHDEIDIDFGQVRLKRGGGEGGHNGLRSVTAALGTRDYIRVRAGVGRPPGRMAVADYVLKRFSKLEQPDVPFLVQDAADAVELLLTHGLETAQNQVHSA
;
A
#
# COMPACT_ATOMS: atom_id res chain seq x y z
N VAL A 1 18.69 -49.89 9.41
CA VAL A 1 17.44 -49.13 9.60
C VAL A 1 17.84 -47.68 9.64
N TRP A 2 17.62 -46.97 8.54
CA TRP A 2 17.87 -45.53 8.45
C TRP A 2 16.52 -44.83 8.59
N ASP A 3 16.33 -44.15 9.70
CA ASP A 3 15.17 -43.31 9.91
C ASP A 3 15.25 -42.12 8.96
N HIS A 4 14.34 -42.05 7.99
CA HIS A 4 14.08 -40.87 7.23
C HIS A 4 13.33 -39.88 8.15
N GLU A 5 14.05 -38.99 8.81
CA GLU A 5 13.46 -37.78 9.34
C GLU A 5 12.86 -37.01 8.16
N THR A 6 11.54 -37.00 8.08
CA THR A 6 10.80 -36.08 7.24
C THR A 6 11.08 -34.68 7.77
N VAL A 7 11.97 -33.96 7.12
CA VAL A 7 12.12 -32.52 7.31
C VAL A 7 10.78 -31.91 6.96
N SER A 8 10.01 -31.54 8.00
CA SER A 8 8.86 -30.70 7.87
C SER A 8 9.30 -29.45 7.10
N THR A 9 8.78 -29.26 5.91
CA THR A 9 8.89 -27.99 5.20
C THR A 9 8.14 -26.97 6.06
N ALA A 10 8.88 -26.26 6.93
CA ALA A 10 8.36 -25.15 7.70
C ALA A 10 7.59 -24.25 6.73
N ASP A 11 6.32 -23.99 7.04
CA ASP A 11 5.45 -23.09 6.30
C ASP A 11 6.19 -21.79 6.01
N THR A 12 6.76 -21.66 4.82
CA THR A 12 7.22 -20.36 4.36
C THR A 12 5.97 -19.50 4.23
N PRO A 13 5.83 -18.41 4.98
CA PRO A 13 4.66 -17.56 4.86
C PRO A 13 4.44 -17.21 3.40
N GLY A 14 3.19 -17.35 2.94
CA GLY A 14 2.84 -16.96 1.57
C GLY A 14 3.19 -15.50 1.29
N PRO A 15 3.22 -15.10 0.02
CA PRO A 15 3.57 -13.72 -0.32
C PRO A 15 2.54 -12.74 0.27
N ARG A 16 3.02 -11.58 0.72
CA ARG A 16 2.15 -10.46 1.09
C ARG A 16 1.77 -9.67 -0.15
N LEU A 17 0.55 -9.15 -0.18
CA LEU A 17 0.09 -8.24 -1.22
C LEU A 17 0.15 -6.80 -0.70
N VAL A 18 0.96 -5.97 -1.35
CA VAL A 18 1.05 -4.54 -1.06
C VAL A 18 0.37 -3.77 -2.18
N VAL A 19 -0.71 -3.08 -1.85
CA VAL A 19 -1.53 -2.30 -2.79
C VAL A 19 -1.27 -0.82 -2.59
N GLY A 20 -0.92 -0.11 -3.65
CA GLY A 20 -0.89 1.35 -3.67
C GLY A 20 -2.14 1.90 -4.36
N LEU A 21 -2.99 2.60 -3.62
CA LEU A 21 -4.17 3.22 -4.19
C LEU A 21 -3.80 4.46 -5.00
N ALA A 22 -4.30 4.52 -6.22
CA ALA A 22 -4.06 5.63 -7.14
C ALA A 22 -5.10 5.67 -8.26
N ASN A 23 -5.36 6.85 -8.78
CA ASN A 23 -6.09 7.02 -10.04
C ASN A 23 -5.16 6.79 -11.24
N PRO A 24 -5.64 6.22 -12.33
CA PRO A 24 -4.85 6.03 -13.55
C PRO A 24 -4.74 7.33 -14.35
N GLY A 25 -3.64 7.47 -15.11
CA GLY A 25 -3.43 8.54 -16.06
C GLY A 25 -2.54 9.67 -15.56
N PRO A 26 -1.95 10.44 -16.51
CA PRO A 26 -0.94 11.46 -16.20
C PRO A 26 -1.51 12.66 -15.42
N ASP A 27 -2.80 12.93 -15.52
CA ASP A 27 -3.44 14.05 -14.82
C ASP A 27 -3.43 13.88 -13.28
N TYR A 28 -3.30 12.63 -12.80
CA TYR A 28 -3.30 12.31 -11.40
C TYR A 28 -1.90 12.08 -10.81
N GLU A 29 -0.87 12.09 -11.65
CA GLU A 29 0.51 11.91 -11.19
C GLU A 29 0.93 13.03 -10.24
N GLY A 30 1.54 12.65 -9.11
CA GLY A 30 2.01 13.58 -8.09
C GLY A 30 0.90 14.25 -7.29
N THR A 31 -0.35 13.80 -7.42
CA THR A 31 -1.45 14.23 -6.54
C THR A 31 -1.35 13.53 -5.19
N ARG A 32 -1.92 14.16 -4.14
CA ARG A 32 -1.99 13.56 -2.80
C ARG A 32 -2.65 12.18 -2.82
N HIS A 33 -3.71 12.05 -3.60
CA HIS A 33 -4.48 10.80 -3.72
C HIS A 33 -3.69 9.65 -4.34
N ASN A 34 -2.63 9.96 -5.09
CA ASN A 34 -1.77 8.97 -5.74
C ASN A 34 -0.50 8.62 -4.95
N ILE A 35 -0.34 9.10 -3.71
CA ILE A 35 0.85 8.82 -2.89
C ILE A 35 1.11 7.31 -2.74
N GLY A 36 0.05 6.50 -2.72
CA GLY A 36 0.17 5.04 -2.66
C GLY A 36 0.96 4.47 -3.83
N TRP A 37 0.83 5.03 -5.03
CA TRP A 37 1.62 4.63 -6.18
C TRP A 37 3.08 5.04 -6.05
N ASP A 38 3.36 6.24 -5.57
CA ASP A 38 4.73 6.71 -5.36
C ASP A 38 5.47 5.81 -4.37
N VAL A 39 4.80 5.35 -3.32
CA VAL A 39 5.35 4.39 -2.35
C VAL A 39 5.62 3.03 -3.00
N LEU A 40 4.76 2.53 -3.88
CA LEU A 40 5.03 1.29 -4.60
C LEU A 40 6.24 1.41 -5.54
N LEU A 41 6.42 2.54 -6.20
CA LEU A 41 7.59 2.81 -7.03
C LEU A 41 8.88 2.81 -6.19
N GLU A 42 8.84 3.41 -5.00
CA GLU A 42 9.95 3.37 -4.05
C GLU A 42 10.26 1.94 -3.62
N LEU A 43 9.26 1.15 -3.22
CA LEU A 43 9.44 -0.26 -2.85
C LEU A 43 10.01 -1.09 -4.01
N ALA A 44 9.54 -0.86 -5.24
CA ALA A 44 10.05 -1.53 -6.42
C ALA A 44 11.52 -1.19 -6.69
N SER A 45 11.95 0.05 -6.41
CA SER A 45 13.34 0.47 -6.54
C SER A 45 14.27 -0.24 -5.53
N ARG A 46 13.74 -0.62 -4.38
CA ARG A 46 14.46 -1.34 -3.30
C ARG A 46 14.45 -2.85 -3.48
N ALA A 47 13.76 -3.38 -4.47
CA ALA A 47 13.62 -4.82 -4.68
C ALA A 47 14.96 -5.49 -4.96
N LEU A 48 15.10 -6.74 -4.50
CA LEU A 48 16.31 -7.54 -4.68
C LEU A 48 16.00 -8.77 -5.57
N PRO A 49 16.98 -9.21 -6.35
CA PRO A 49 18.38 -8.77 -6.48
C PRO A 49 18.58 -7.50 -7.33
N MET A 50 17.52 -6.99 -7.95
CA MET A 50 17.52 -5.77 -8.76
C MET A 50 16.18 -5.05 -8.62
N PRO A 51 16.11 -3.76 -8.95
CA PRO A 51 14.84 -3.03 -8.98
C PRO A 51 13.79 -3.77 -9.81
N ALA A 52 12.56 -3.81 -9.30
CA ALA A 52 11.44 -4.47 -9.96
C ALA A 52 10.72 -3.52 -10.93
N SER A 53 10.18 -4.11 -11.99
CA SER A 53 9.35 -3.38 -12.96
C SER A 53 7.92 -3.85 -12.89
N PHE A 54 6.98 -2.91 -13.01
CA PHE A 54 5.57 -3.23 -13.11
C PHE A 54 5.18 -3.62 -14.54
N SER A 55 4.27 -4.57 -14.63
CA SER A 55 3.63 -4.95 -15.89
C SER A 55 2.13 -5.04 -15.74
N THR A 56 1.41 -4.77 -16.83
CA THR A 56 -0.05 -4.88 -16.85
C THR A 56 -0.49 -6.33 -16.67
N HIS A 57 -1.21 -6.60 -15.59
CA HIS A 57 -1.87 -7.87 -15.35
C HIS A 57 -3.35 -7.76 -15.73
N LYS A 58 -3.66 -8.07 -16.99
CA LYS A 58 -5.00 -7.86 -17.58
C LYS A 58 -6.11 -8.55 -16.82
N ARG A 59 -5.85 -9.77 -16.31
CA ARG A 59 -6.85 -10.60 -15.62
C ARG A 59 -7.34 -9.97 -14.32
N THR A 60 -6.49 -9.22 -13.63
CA THR A 60 -6.84 -8.54 -12.37
C THR A 60 -7.05 -7.05 -12.53
N ASN A 61 -6.82 -6.51 -13.72
CA ASN A 61 -6.84 -5.07 -13.99
C ASN A 61 -5.94 -4.27 -13.06
N CYS A 62 -4.72 -4.77 -12.83
CA CYS A 62 -3.68 -4.12 -12.03
C CYS A 62 -2.37 -3.98 -12.82
N GLU A 63 -1.56 -3.00 -12.45
CA GLU A 63 -0.12 -3.03 -12.66
C GLU A 63 0.50 -3.84 -11.53
N VAL A 64 1.29 -4.87 -11.85
CA VAL A 64 1.82 -5.83 -10.87
C VAL A 64 3.32 -6.00 -11.02
N ALA A 65 4.01 -6.08 -9.89
CA ALA A 65 5.39 -6.55 -9.80
C ALA A 65 5.47 -7.64 -8.72
N GLN A 66 5.94 -8.83 -9.09
CA GLN A 66 6.27 -9.90 -8.15
C GLN A 66 7.76 -9.83 -7.86
N THR A 67 8.13 -9.69 -6.59
CA THR A 67 9.52 -9.46 -6.22
C THR A 67 9.80 -9.83 -4.76
N ARG A 68 10.96 -9.45 -4.28
CA ARG A 68 11.36 -9.52 -2.87
C ARG A 68 11.73 -8.13 -2.38
N VAL A 69 11.19 -7.77 -1.23
CA VAL A 69 11.51 -6.55 -0.50
C VAL A 69 11.88 -6.96 0.92
N ALA A 70 13.01 -6.47 1.43
CA ALA A 70 13.53 -6.86 2.74
C ALA A 70 13.54 -8.39 2.96
N ASP A 71 13.98 -9.14 1.93
CA ASP A 71 13.99 -10.60 1.88
C ASP A 71 12.63 -11.31 2.01
N GLN A 72 11.54 -10.57 1.94
CA GLN A 72 10.18 -11.13 1.94
C GLN A 72 9.60 -11.18 0.52
N ALA A 73 8.94 -12.28 0.18
CA ALA A 73 8.21 -12.40 -1.08
C ALA A 73 6.99 -11.47 -1.06
N VAL A 74 6.89 -10.59 -2.04
CA VAL A 74 5.81 -9.60 -2.13
C VAL A 74 5.25 -9.50 -3.53
N ILE A 75 3.97 -9.18 -3.59
CA ILE A 75 3.27 -8.76 -4.79
C ILE A 75 2.92 -7.29 -4.59
N LEU A 76 3.51 -6.42 -5.41
CA LEU A 76 3.18 -5.01 -5.46
C LEU A 76 2.10 -4.83 -6.53
N ALA A 77 0.98 -4.20 -6.20
CA ALA A 77 -0.12 -4.03 -7.13
C ALA A 77 -0.75 -2.63 -7.05
N ARG A 78 -0.93 -2.01 -8.22
CA ARG A 78 -1.73 -0.80 -8.38
C ARG A 78 -2.97 -1.12 -9.20
N PRO A 79 -4.20 -0.85 -8.69
CA PRO A 79 -5.41 -0.90 -9.51
C PRO A 79 -5.31 0.05 -10.71
N ARG A 80 -5.79 -0.39 -11.88
CA ARG A 80 -5.85 0.43 -13.10
C ARG A 80 -7.19 1.14 -13.27
N SER A 81 -8.10 0.93 -12.33
CA SER A 81 -9.40 1.61 -12.24
C SER A 81 -9.27 2.96 -11.53
N TYR A 82 -10.29 3.80 -11.64
CA TYR A 82 -10.40 4.98 -10.81
C TYR A 82 -10.55 4.61 -9.33
N MET A 83 -10.18 5.54 -8.45
CA MET A 83 -10.06 5.33 -7.00
C MET A 83 -11.29 4.66 -6.39
N ASN A 84 -12.48 5.14 -6.68
CA ASN A 84 -13.74 4.60 -6.16
C ASN A 84 -14.09 3.18 -6.66
N LEU A 85 -13.36 2.66 -7.63
CA LEU A 85 -13.51 1.32 -8.20
C LEU A 85 -12.31 0.41 -7.88
N SER A 86 -11.44 0.80 -6.96
CA SER A 86 -10.22 0.07 -6.62
C SER A 86 -10.47 -1.34 -6.07
N GLY A 87 -11.62 -1.58 -5.44
CA GLY A 87 -11.91 -2.83 -4.76
C GLY A 87 -11.96 -4.05 -5.67
N GLY A 88 -12.56 -3.92 -6.85
CA GLY A 88 -12.64 -5.03 -7.82
C GLY A 88 -11.25 -5.57 -8.19
N PRO A 89 -10.34 -4.73 -8.70
CA PRO A 89 -8.97 -5.13 -8.99
C PRO A 89 -8.21 -5.67 -7.77
N VAL A 90 -8.37 -5.06 -6.59
CA VAL A 90 -7.69 -5.53 -5.36
C VAL A 90 -8.17 -6.93 -4.98
N ALA A 91 -9.48 -7.18 -4.97
CA ALA A 91 -10.02 -8.50 -4.69
C ALA A 91 -9.58 -9.54 -5.75
N ALA A 92 -9.53 -9.14 -7.01
CA ALA A 92 -9.10 -10.00 -8.10
C ALA A 92 -7.63 -10.40 -7.98
N VAL A 93 -6.72 -9.46 -7.66
CA VAL A 93 -5.29 -9.75 -7.52
C VAL A 93 -5.02 -10.57 -6.25
N ALA A 94 -5.69 -10.28 -5.13
CA ALA A 94 -5.61 -11.10 -3.93
C ALA A 94 -6.03 -12.55 -4.19
N LYS A 95 -7.16 -12.75 -4.87
CA LYS A 95 -7.64 -14.10 -5.26
C LYS A 95 -6.68 -14.80 -6.22
N TYR A 96 -6.16 -14.08 -7.23
CA TYR A 96 -5.26 -14.66 -8.23
C TYR A 96 -3.99 -15.22 -7.61
N PHE A 97 -3.41 -14.52 -6.64
CA PHE A 97 -2.20 -14.94 -5.93
C PHE A 97 -2.47 -15.68 -4.62
N SER A 98 -3.72 -16.03 -4.34
CA SER A 98 -4.13 -16.76 -3.14
C SER A 98 -3.70 -16.05 -1.84
N VAL A 99 -3.82 -14.72 -1.80
CA VAL A 99 -3.51 -13.90 -0.63
C VAL A 99 -4.80 -13.65 0.16
N ALA A 100 -4.78 -14.01 1.45
CA ALA A 100 -5.89 -13.72 2.35
C ALA A 100 -5.98 -12.21 2.66
N PRO A 101 -7.17 -11.65 2.95
CA PRO A 101 -7.31 -10.24 3.31
C PRO A 101 -6.38 -9.80 4.45
N THR A 102 -6.13 -10.65 5.43
CA THR A 102 -5.21 -10.39 6.55
C THR A 102 -3.76 -10.20 6.14
N ASP A 103 -3.38 -10.66 4.94
CA ASP A 103 -2.06 -10.52 4.35
C ASP A 103 -1.98 -9.42 3.28
N VAL A 104 -3.04 -8.62 3.16
CA VAL A 104 -3.09 -7.43 2.31
C VAL A 104 -2.67 -6.20 3.10
N ILE A 105 -1.77 -5.41 2.52
CA ILE A 105 -1.32 -4.11 3.01
C ILE A 105 -1.74 -3.06 1.98
N VAL A 106 -2.56 -2.09 2.39
CA VAL A 106 -3.01 -1.00 1.51
C VAL A 106 -2.30 0.29 1.91
N VAL A 107 -1.62 0.91 0.96
CA VAL A 107 -0.97 2.22 1.11
C VAL A 107 -1.85 3.29 0.49
N HIS A 108 -2.17 4.32 1.27
CA HIS A 108 -3.07 5.39 0.84
C HIS A 108 -2.79 6.72 1.54
N ASP A 109 -3.31 7.81 0.99
CA ASP A 109 -3.31 9.14 1.60
C ASP A 109 -4.30 9.22 2.78
N GLU A 110 -3.94 9.98 3.80
CA GLU A 110 -4.76 10.17 5.00
C GLU A 110 -4.82 11.65 5.40
N ILE A 111 -6.01 12.23 5.34
CA ILE A 111 -6.20 13.67 5.67
C ILE A 111 -6.21 13.94 7.18
N ASP A 112 -6.51 12.95 8.01
CA ASP A 112 -6.57 13.09 9.47
C ASP A 112 -5.20 12.88 10.15
N ILE A 113 -4.15 12.74 9.35
CA ILE A 113 -2.76 12.68 9.79
C ILE A 113 -2.02 13.87 9.18
N ASP A 114 -1.23 14.57 9.98
CA ASP A 114 -0.45 15.71 9.52
C ASP A 114 0.50 15.31 8.39
N PHE A 115 0.73 16.25 7.46
CA PHE A 115 1.65 16.04 6.36
C PHE A 115 3.03 15.61 6.87
N GLY A 116 3.58 14.59 6.23
CA GLY A 116 4.89 14.05 6.56
C GLY A 116 4.88 12.95 7.63
N GLN A 117 3.75 12.66 8.25
CA GLN A 117 3.65 11.57 9.23
C GLN A 117 3.07 10.30 8.60
N VAL A 118 3.52 9.15 9.10
CA VAL A 118 2.99 7.84 8.71
C VAL A 118 2.39 7.15 9.94
N ARG A 119 1.24 6.49 9.77
CA ARG A 119 0.61 5.68 10.81
C ARG A 119 0.15 4.34 10.23
N LEU A 120 0.26 3.30 11.04
CA LEU A 120 -0.14 1.94 10.69
C LEU A 120 -1.39 1.55 11.46
N LYS A 121 -2.28 0.83 10.78
CA LYS A 121 -3.52 0.35 11.41
C LYS A 121 -4.01 -0.92 10.72
N ARG A 122 -4.58 -1.83 11.51
CA ARG A 122 -5.40 -2.93 11.00
C ARG A 122 -6.88 -2.58 11.21
N GLY A 123 -7.69 -2.76 10.19
CA GLY A 123 -9.13 -2.54 10.30
C GLY A 123 -9.55 -1.07 10.50
N GLY A 124 -10.74 -0.88 11.02
CA GLY A 124 -11.34 0.43 11.27
C GLY A 124 -12.12 1.00 10.09
N GLY A 125 -12.74 2.16 10.29
CA GLY A 125 -13.52 2.87 9.27
C GLY A 125 -12.63 3.45 8.16
N GLU A 126 -13.24 3.80 7.03
CA GLU A 126 -12.56 4.25 5.83
C GLU A 126 -12.26 5.77 5.82
N GLY A 127 -12.71 6.51 6.84
CA GLY A 127 -12.44 7.94 6.98
C GLY A 127 -12.91 8.82 5.80
N GLY A 128 -13.90 8.34 5.04
CA GLY A 128 -14.39 9.01 3.83
C GLY A 128 -13.54 8.73 2.58
N HIS A 129 -12.49 7.92 2.68
CA HIS A 129 -11.63 7.57 1.55
C HIS A 129 -12.34 6.58 0.61
N ASN A 130 -12.69 7.02 -0.60
CA ASN A 130 -13.48 6.22 -1.55
C ASN A 130 -12.77 4.94 -2.00
N GLY A 131 -11.44 4.96 -2.13
CA GLY A 131 -10.67 3.77 -2.45
C GLY A 131 -10.75 2.70 -1.36
N LEU A 132 -10.59 3.09 -0.09
CA LEU A 132 -10.72 2.17 1.05
C LEU A 132 -12.14 1.61 1.16
N ARG A 133 -13.16 2.43 0.95
CA ARG A 133 -14.56 1.98 0.94
C ARG A 133 -14.77 0.89 -0.11
N SER A 134 -14.25 1.11 -1.31
CA SER A 134 -14.32 0.14 -2.41
C SER A 134 -13.57 -1.16 -2.07
N VAL A 135 -12.36 -1.06 -1.52
CA VAL A 135 -11.54 -2.23 -1.11
C VAL A 135 -12.26 -3.04 -0.03
N THR A 136 -12.75 -2.37 1.03
CA THR A 136 -13.49 -3.04 2.12
C THR A 136 -14.72 -3.79 1.59
N ALA A 137 -15.49 -3.15 0.71
CA ALA A 137 -16.68 -3.77 0.13
C ALA A 137 -16.32 -5.00 -0.72
N ALA A 138 -15.28 -4.92 -1.55
CA ALA A 138 -14.89 -6.01 -2.44
C ALA A 138 -14.20 -7.18 -1.71
N LEU A 139 -13.38 -6.91 -0.69
CA LEU A 139 -12.79 -7.94 0.16
C LEU A 139 -13.80 -8.57 1.13
N GLY A 140 -14.92 -7.88 1.41
CA GLY A 140 -15.94 -8.31 2.36
C GLY A 140 -15.50 -8.21 3.82
N THR A 141 -14.41 -7.50 4.11
CA THR A 141 -13.84 -7.36 5.46
C THR A 141 -12.99 -6.10 5.55
N ARG A 142 -12.86 -5.57 6.78
CA ARG A 142 -11.90 -4.52 7.13
C ARG A 142 -10.58 -5.07 7.67
N ASP A 143 -10.45 -6.38 7.78
CA ASP A 143 -9.28 -7.03 8.39
C ASP A 143 -8.10 -7.13 7.41
N TYR A 144 -7.59 -5.96 7.03
CA TYR A 144 -6.35 -5.77 6.28
C TYR A 144 -5.55 -4.62 6.91
N ILE A 145 -4.24 -4.58 6.63
CA ILE A 145 -3.34 -3.55 7.18
C ILE A 145 -3.38 -2.32 6.27
N ARG A 146 -3.30 -1.13 6.87
CA ARG A 146 -3.22 0.16 6.18
C ARG A 146 -1.93 0.88 6.57
N VAL A 147 -1.20 1.33 5.56
CA VAL A 147 -0.13 2.30 5.70
C VAL A 147 -0.71 3.65 5.31
N ARG A 148 -0.87 4.51 6.29
CA ARG A 148 -1.57 5.78 6.18
C ARG A 148 -0.53 6.90 6.06
N ALA A 149 -0.34 7.40 4.83
CA ALA A 149 0.56 8.52 4.55
C ALA A 149 -0.17 9.84 4.79
N GLY A 150 0.23 10.60 5.78
CA GLY A 150 -0.39 11.85 6.18
C GLY A 150 -0.21 12.94 5.13
N VAL A 151 -1.33 13.50 4.65
CA VAL A 151 -1.35 14.62 3.72
C VAL A 151 -1.98 15.88 4.31
N GLY A 152 -2.51 15.78 5.55
CA GLY A 152 -3.21 16.86 6.23
C GLY A 152 -4.57 17.17 5.66
N ARG A 153 -5.30 18.03 6.34
CA ARG A 153 -6.63 18.48 5.91
C ARG A 153 -6.55 19.68 4.95
N PRO A 154 -7.54 19.82 4.05
CA PRO A 154 -7.59 20.98 3.17
C PRO A 154 -7.70 22.29 3.97
N PRO A 155 -7.06 23.37 3.49
CA PRO A 155 -7.18 24.68 4.13
C PRO A 155 -8.54 25.32 3.88
N GLY A 156 -9.05 26.05 4.89
CA GLY A 156 -10.26 26.86 4.77
C GLY A 156 -11.50 26.02 4.45
N ARG A 157 -12.20 26.39 3.38
CA ARG A 157 -13.44 25.74 2.95
C ARG A 157 -13.30 24.82 1.74
N MET A 158 -12.06 24.50 1.36
CA MET A 158 -11.82 23.61 0.22
C MET A 158 -12.41 22.21 0.50
N ALA A 159 -13.11 21.65 -0.47
CA ALA A 159 -13.62 20.28 -0.38
C ALA A 159 -12.47 19.26 -0.34
N VAL A 160 -12.62 18.22 0.46
CA VAL A 160 -11.62 17.13 0.57
C VAL A 160 -11.33 16.51 -0.79
N ALA A 161 -12.36 16.24 -1.59
CA ALA A 161 -12.20 15.65 -2.93
C ALA A 161 -11.30 16.51 -3.84
N ASP A 162 -11.48 17.83 -3.80
CA ASP A 162 -10.65 18.74 -4.60
C ASP A 162 -9.22 18.80 -4.08
N TYR A 163 -9.04 18.74 -2.76
CA TYR A 163 -7.73 18.80 -2.12
C TYR A 163 -6.86 17.60 -2.44
N VAL A 164 -7.40 16.38 -2.29
CA VAL A 164 -6.62 15.16 -2.51
C VAL A 164 -6.29 14.94 -3.99
N LEU A 165 -7.07 15.49 -4.91
CA LEU A 165 -6.79 15.47 -6.35
C LEU A 165 -5.81 16.57 -6.80
N LYS A 166 -5.37 17.45 -5.90
CA LYS A 166 -4.31 18.43 -6.19
C LYS A 166 -2.94 17.83 -5.89
N ARG A 167 -1.98 18.28 -6.68
CA ARG A 167 -0.56 18.05 -6.38
C ARG A 167 -0.18 18.71 -5.07
N PHE A 168 0.86 18.22 -4.44
CA PHE A 168 1.46 18.86 -3.27
C PHE A 168 1.88 20.30 -3.60
N SER A 169 1.72 21.22 -2.66
CA SER A 169 2.12 22.60 -2.81
C SER A 169 3.65 22.73 -2.97
N LYS A 170 4.11 23.86 -3.48
CA LYS A 170 5.55 24.12 -3.61
C LYS A 170 6.31 24.04 -2.28
N LEU A 171 5.63 24.32 -1.17
CA LEU A 171 6.22 24.21 0.18
C LEU A 171 6.32 22.75 0.64
N GLU A 172 5.37 21.91 0.25
CA GLU A 172 5.34 20.48 0.61
C GLU A 172 6.26 19.63 -0.29
N GLN A 173 6.42 20.01 -1.56
CA GLN A 173 7.15 19.21 -2.56
C GLN A 173 8.54 18.74 -2.12
N PRO A 174 9.38 19.53 -1.45
CA PRO A 174 10.69 19.06 -0.98
C PRO A 174 10.63 17.93 0.02
N ASP A 175 9.53 17.82 0.79
CA ASP A 175 9.35 16.85 1.86
C ASP A 175 8.57 15.60 1.41
N VAL A 176 7.94 15.62 0.23
CA VAL A 176 7.21 14.45 -0.31
C VAL A 176 8.09 13.22 -0.46
N PRO A 177 9.34 13.29 -0.96
CA PRO A 177 10.22 12.12 -1.03
C PRO A 177 10.48 11.48 0.33
N PHE A 178 10.58 12.25 1.40
CA PHE A 178 10.75 11.72 2.77
C PHE A 178 9.49 11.00 3.23
N LEU A 179 8.30 11.55 3.00
CA LEU A 179 7.04 10.88 3.30
C LEU A 179 6.92 9.53 2.55
N VAL A 180 7.31 9.51 1.27
CA VAL A 180 7.31 8.28 0.46
C VAL A 180 8.29 7.25 1.03
N GLN A 181 9.51 7.67 1.39
CA GLN A 181 10.52 6.80 1.99
C GLN A 181 10.06 6.26 3.35
N ASP A 182 9.51 7.10 4.22
CA ASP A 182 9.01 6.69 5.53
C ASP A 182 7.86 5.69 5.41
N ALA A 183 6.95 5.88 4.45
CA ALA A 183 5.88 4.94 4.18
C ALA A 183 6.41 3.60 3.62
N ALA A 184 7.43 3.63 2.76
CA ALA A 184 8.10 2.43 2.28
C ALA A 184 8.84 1.70 3.41
N ASP A 185 9.54 2.42 4.29
CA ASP A 185 10.18 1.86 5.50
C ASP A 185 9.14 1.17 6.39
N ALA A 186 7.97 1.79 6.56
CA ALA A 186 6.87 1.21 7.33
C ALA A 186 6.36 -0.11 6.71
N VAL A 187 6.27 -0.19 5.37
CA VAL A 187 5.95 -1.46 4.69
C VAL A 187 7.02 -2.51 4.95
N GLU A 188 8.30 -2.19 4.84
CA GLU A 188 9.39 -3.12 5.13
C GLU A 188 9.35 -3.64 6.57
N LEU A 189 9.06 -2.76 7.54
CA LEU A 189 8.88 -3.15 8.93
C LEU A 189 7.69 -4.11 9.11
N LEU A 190 6.57 -3.85 8.43
CA LEU A 190 5.41 -4.75 8.44
C LEU A 190 5.76 -6.13 7.89
N LEU A 191 6.53 -6.19 6.80
CA LEU A 191 6.92 -7.42 6.15
C LEU A 191 7.87 -8.26 7.03
N THR A 192 8.77 -7.61 7.77
CA THR A 192 9.84 -8.26 8.53
C THR A 192 9.50 -8.51 10.00
N HIS A 193 8.76 -7.61 10.64
CA HIS A 193 8.52 -7.64 12.10
C HIS A 193 7.04 -7.72 12.49
N GLY A 194 6.13 -7.61 11.54
CA GLY A 194 4.70 -7.59 11.80
C GLY A 194 4.18 -6.26 12.34
N LEU A 195 2.85 -6.19 12.57
CA LEU A 195 2.15 -4.94 12.82
C LEU A 195 2.54 -4.26 14.15
N GLU A 196 2.56 -5.01 15.25
CA GLU A 196 2.81 -4.44 16.58
C GLU A 196 4.17 -3.76 16.67
N THR A 197 5.23 -4.47 16.26
CA THR A 197 6.59 -3.93 16.25
C THR A 197 6.71 -2.75 15.29
N ALA A 198 6.13 -2.85 14.10
CA ALA A 198 6.13 -1.76 13.13
C ALA A 198 5.41 -0.52 13.66
N GLN A 199 4.25 -0.68 14.31
CA GLN A 199 3.54 0.43 14.95
C GLN A 199 4.40 1.12 16.01
N ASN A 200 5.04 0.35 16.89
CA ASN A 200 5.88 0.92 17.95
C ASN A 200 7.03 1.76 17.40
N GLN A 201 7.65 1.33 16.31
CA GLN A 201 8.75 2.08 15.68
C GLN A 201 8.25 3.29 14.90
N VAL A 202 7.21 3.13 14.08
CA VAL A 202 6.70 4.20 13.21
C VAL A 202 5.98 5.29 14.01
N HIS A 203 5.27 4.93 15.09
CA HIS A 203 4.48 5.89 15.86
C HIS A 203 5.30 6.65 16.91
N SER A 204 6.52 6.22 17.21
CA SER A 204 7.43 6.88 18.15
C SER A 204 8.49 7.76 17.46
N ALA A 205 8.51 7.76 16.14
CA ALA A 205 9.42 8.56 15.33
C ALA A 205 8.92 10.01 15.14
#